data_a7d6b2fc5f11ebfe318cd12f94eb04eb
#
_entry.id   a7d6b2fc5f11ebfe318cd12f94eb04eb
#
_cell.length_a   1.000
_cell.length_b   1.000
_cell.length_c   1.000
_cell.angle_alpha   90.00
_cell.angle_beta   90.00
_cell.angle_gamma   90.00
#
_symmetry.space_group_name_H-M   'P 1'
#
loop_
_entity.id
_entity.type
_entity.pdbx_description
1 polymer ?
#
loop_
_entity_poly.entity_id
_entity_poly.type
_entity_poly.pdbx_seq_one_letter_code
_entity_poly.pdbx_strand_id
1 'polypeptide(L)'
;IASVTRSLPKFLVRPVPHCRVRNDGAEAYRIGDKGGRVGQPIAQGETIYEGPARIVGLATIQYYGFGFRMFPFADEQPGRMQLRVSTISSLGFVRNFPAIWRGEYHDPNLVFDYLVEAVTIEMDPPTEFQIGGDPRGERARVRARVSREPIRLVDFYAPPSAS
;
A
#
# COMPACT_ATOMS: atom_id res chain seq x y z
N ILE A 1 -24.27 15.42 14.48
CA ILE A 1 -23.61 16.51 13.70
C ILE A 1 -22.40 17.08 14.47
N ALA A 2 -22.40 17.07 15.83
CA ALA A 2 -21.30 17.64 16.65
C ALA A 2 -19.99 16.82 16.64
N SER A 3 -20.00 15.56 16.19
CA SER A 3 -18.84 14.67 16.22
C SER A 3 -17.88 14.88 15.02
N VAL A 4 -18.40 15.29 13.88
CA VAL A 4 -17.61 15.47 12.65
C VAL A 4 -16.69 16.71 12.72
N THR A 5 -17.16 17.77 13.38
CA THR A 5 -16.41 19.04 13.50
C THR A 5 -15.22 18.98 14.46
N ARG A 6 -15.18 18.02 15.38
CA ARG A 6 -14.05 17.86 16.32
C ARG A 6 -12.88 17.05 15.77
N SER A 7 -13.10 16.24 14.74
CA SER A 7 -12.08 15.35 14.17
C SER A 7 -11.26 16.04 13.07
N LEU A 8 -11.85 16.98 12.33
CA LEU A 8 -11.20 17.68 11.23
C LEU A 8 -9.92 18.45 11.62
N PRO A 9 -9.88 19.22 12.72
CA PRO A 9 -8.68 19.96 13.10
C PRO A 9 -7.52 19.02 13.50
N LYS A 10 -7.81 17.90 14.16
CA LYS A 10 -6.77 16.95 14.61
C LYS A 10 -6.10 16.21 13.45
N PHE A 11 -6.83 15.94 12.39
CA PHE A 11 -6.29 15.27 11.19
C PHE A 11 -5.34 16.19 10.40
N LEU A 12 -5.64 17.50 10.37
CA LEU A 12 -4.82 18.50 9.66
C LEU A 12 -3.51 18.85 10.38
N VAL A 13 -3.42 18.61 11.69
CA VAL A 13 -2.31 19.07 12.54
C VAL A 13 -1.40 17.90 12.98
N ARG A 14 -1.76 16.65 12.72
CA ARG A 14 -0.88 15.53 13.08
C ARG A 14 0.42 15.59 12.25
N PRO A 15 1.60 15.51 12.91
CA PRO A 15 2.86 15.40 12.19
C PRO A 15 2.84 14.15 11.30
N VAL A 16 3.53 14.22 10.16
CA VAL A 16 3.65 13.07 9.26
C VAL A 16 4.50 12.03 9.98
N PRO A 17 4.00 10.81 10.17
CA PRO A 17 4.79 9.76 10.82
C PRO A 17 6.05 9.44 10.02
N HIS A 18 7.10 9.08 10.72
CA HIS A 18 8.28 8.45 10.13
C HIS A 18 8.01 6.96 9.94
N CYS A 19 8.31 6.45 8.75
CA CYS A 19 8.14 5.05 8.40
C CYS A 19 9.48 4.45 8.03
N ARG A 20 9.76 3.24 8.55
CA ARG A 20 10.84 2.39 8.06
C ARG A 20 10.24 1.06 7.61
N VAL A 21 10.57 0.64 6.40
CA VAL A 21 10.18 -0.65 5.85
C VAL A 21 11.42 -1.48 5.55
N ARG A 22 11.49 -2.67 6.13
CA ARG A 22 12.57 -3.63 5.91
C ARG A 22 12.06 -4.82 5.10
N ASN A 23 12.90 -5.32 4.19
CA ASN A 23 12.65 -6.54 3.46
C ASN A 23 12.90 -7.78 4.33
N ASP A 24 11.88 -8.55 4.63
CA ASP A 24 11.99 -9.81 5.39
C ASP A 24 11.86 -11.06 4.49
N GLY A 25 11.53 -10.88 3.20
CA GLY A 25 11.38 -11.96 2.23
C GLY A 25 12.53 -12.10 1.23
N ALA A 26 12.24 -12.69 0.09
CA ALA A 26 13.15 -12.70 -1.05
C ALA A 26 13.43 -11.28 -1.56
N GLU A 27 14.30 -11.13 -2.57
CA GLU A 27 14.64 -9.83 -3.15
C GLU A 27 13.39 -9.00 -3.47
N ALA A 28 13.33 -7.77 -2.99
CA ALA A 28 12.30 -6.80 -3.31
C ALA A 28 12.70 -5.93 -4.50
N TYR A 29 11.72 -5.36 -5.20
CA TYR A 29 11.96 -4.55 -6.39
C TYR A 29 11.15 -3.26 -6.32
N ARG A 30 11.78 -2.13 -6.64
CA ARG A 30 11.05 -0.90 -6.91
C ARG A 30 10.37 -0.98 -8.27
N ILE A 31 9.15 -0.44 -8.36
CA ILE A 31 8.37 -0.38 -9.60
C ILE A 31 8.34 1.05 -10.10
N GLY A 32 8.56 1.22 -11.39
CA GLY A 32 8.47 2.51 -12.08
C GLY A 32 7.03 2.91 -12.41
N ASP A 33 6.87 4.14 -12.87
CA ASP A 33 5.56 4.76 -13.12
C ASP A 33 4.67 4.02 -14.14
N LYS A 34 5.31 3.28 -15.05
CA LYS A 34 4.61 2.49 -16.11
C LYS A 34 4.60 1.00 -15.83
N GLY A 35 4.86 0.61 -14.57
CA GLY A 35 5.19 -0.78 -14.25
C GLY A 35 6.64 -1.11 -14.58
N GLY A 36 7.02 -2.37 -14.33
CA GLY A 36 8.38 -2.84 -14.52
C GLY A 36 9.34 -2.43 -13.40
N ARG A 37 10.39 -3.20 -13.27
CA ARG A 37 11.39 -3.05 -12.19
C ARG A 37 12.35 -1.92 -12.52
N VAL A 38 12.66 -1.10 -11.53
CA VAL A 38 13.64 -0.02 -11.63
C VAL A 38 14.67 -0.11 -10.51
N GLY A 39 15.92 0.21 -10.83
CA GLY A 39 17.02 0.14 -9.87
C GLY A 39 17.51 -1.30 -9.62
N GLN A 40 18.34 -1.43 -8.58
CA GLN A 40 18.85 -2.73 -8.15
C GLN A 40 17.86 -3.47 -7.27
N PRO A 41 17.87 -4.81 -7.26
CA PRO A 41 17.12 -5.59 -6.28
C PRO A 41 17.53 -5.21 -4.86
N ILE A 42 16.55 -5.22 -3.94
CA ILE A 42 16.76 -4.95 -2.52
C ILE A 42 16.81 -6.30 -1.81
N ALA A 43 17.97 -6.65 -1.25
CA ALA A 43 18.19 -7.95 -0.63
C ALA A 43 17.39 -8.13 0.68
N GLN A 44 17.26 -9.37 1.13
CA GLN A 44 16.67 -9.68 2.43
C GLN A 44 17.46 -8.99 3.56
N GLY A 45 16.75 -8.40 4.50
CA GLY A 45 17.30 -7.65 5.63
C GLY A 45 17.58 -6.18 5.34
N GLU A 46 17.61 -5.77 4.07
CA GLU A 46 17.82 -4.37 3.69
C GLU A 46 16.59 -3.49 3.89
N THR A 47 16.81 -2.20 4.03
CA THR A 47 15.74 -1.20 4.12
C THR A 47 15.22 -0.89 2.72
N ILE A 48 13.91 -1.09 2.52
CA ILE A 48 13.16 -0.78 1.29
C ILE A 48 12.86 0.71 1.22
N TYR A 49 12.38 1.26 2.35
CA TYR A 49 11.98 2.67 2.47
C TYR A 49 12.28 3.18 3.86
N GLU A 50 12.74 4.41 3.96
CA GLU A 50 12.87 5.13 5.22
C GLU A 50 12.58 6.61 5.00
N GLY A 51 11.63 7.16 5.75
CA GLY A 51 11.24 8.56 5.65
C GLY A 51 9.80 8.82 6.08
N PRO A 52 9.28 10.04 5.83
CA PRO A 52 7.90 10.38 6.17
C PRO A 52 6.92 9.56 5.33
N ALA A 53 5.81 9.09 5.94
CA ALA A 53 4.75 8.38 5.23
C ALA A 53 3.38 8.75 5.79
N ARG A 54 2.45 9.14 4.92
CA ARG A 54 1.04 9.38 5.28
C ARG A 54 0.19 8.15 5.04
N ILE A 55 0.54 7.37 4.04
CA ILE A 55 -0.14 6.13 3.68
C ILE A 55 0.94 5.07 3.45
N VAL A 56 0.78 3.93 4.11
CA VAL A 56 1.55 2.72 3.83
C VAL A 56 0.54 1.61 3.63
N GLY A 57 0.51 1.03 2.44
CA GLY A 57 -0.45 -0.02 2.09
C GLY A 57 0.23 -1.23 1.47
N LEU A 58 -0.38 -2.39 1.68
CA LEU A 58 0.03 -3.68 1.13
C LEU A 58 -1.18 -4.37 0.52
N ALA A 59 -1.04 -4.90 -0.69
CA ALA A 59 -2.09 -5.68 -1.33
C ALA A 59 -1.54 -6.69 -2.33
N THR A 60 -2.26 -7.79 -2.51
CA THR A 60 -2.06 -8.80 -3.58
C THR A 60 -3.07 -8.65 -4.70
N ILE A 61 -3.98 -7.66 -4.60
CA ILE A 61 -4.99 -7.32 -5.59
C ILE A 61 -4.95 -5.82 -5.87
N GLN A 62 -5.34 -5.41 -7.08
CA GLN A 62 -5.25 -4.01 -7.51
C GLN A 62 -6.25 -3.09 -6.81
N TYR A 63 -7.44 -3.61 -6.44
CA TYR A 63 -8.55 -2.80 -5.98
C TYR A 63 -8.71 -2.84 -4.48
N TYR A 64 -8.86 -1.66 -3.88
CA TYR A 64 -9.15 -1.52 -2.45
C TYR A 64 -10.65 -1.66 -2.13
N GLY A 65 -11.51 -1.45 -3.11
CA GLY A 65 -12.97 -1.52 -3.03
C GLY A 65 -13.63 -0.49 -3.94
N PHE A 66 -14.91 -0.70 -4.28
CA PHE A 66 -15.72 0.21 -5.11
C PHE A 66 -15.05 0.69 -6.41
N GLY A 67 -14.16 -0.11 -7.01
CA GLY A 67 -13.40 0.26 -8.20
C GLY A 67 -12.19 1.17 -7.95
N PHE A 68 -11.84 1.46 -6.69
CA PHE A 68 -10.63 2.21 -6.36
C PHE A 68 -9.37 1.36 -6.58
N ARG A 69 -8.62 1.65 -7.62
CA ARG A 69 -7.40 0.93 -8.02
C ARG A 69 -6.18 1.47 -7.28
N MET A 70 -6.13 1.24 -5.97
CA MET A 70 -5.07 1.76 -5.11
C MET A 70 -3.70 1.10 -5.35
N PHE A 71 -3.69 -0.16 -5.82
CA PHE A 71 -2.49 -0.97 -5.98
C PHE A 71 -2.33 -1.47 -7.43
N PRO A 72 -2.06 -0.57 -8.39
CA PRO A 72 -2.10 -0.88 -9.83
C PRO A 72 -1.12 -1.97 -10.29
N PHE A 73 -0.12 -2.30 -9.48
CA PHE A 73 0.94 -3.26 -9.81
C PHE A 73 0.88 -4.54 -8.94
N ALA A 74 -0.20 -4.75 -8.18
CA ALA A 74 -0.29 -5.86 -7.22
C ALA A 74 -0.31 -7.25 -7.88
N ASP A 75 -0.69 -7.35 -9.14
CA ASP A 75 -0.76 -8.58 -9.93
C ASP A 75 0.39 -8.78 -10.92
N GLU A 76 1.38 -7.86 -10.94
CA GLU A 76 2.52 -7.98 -11.87
C GLU A 76 3.37 -9.24 -11.65
N GLN A 77 3.41 -9.75 -10.43
CA GLN A 77 4.21 -10.93 -10.12
C GLN A 77 3.52 -11.83 -9.09
N PRO A 78 3.18 -13.08 -9.47
CA PRO A 78 2.67 -14.08 -8.55
C PRO A 78 3.61 -14.30 -7.35
N GLY A 79 3.03 -14.50 -6.16
CA GLY A 79 3.79 -14.71 -4.93
C GLY A 79 4.35 -13.42 -4.31
N ARG A 80 4.02 -12.26 -4.86
CA ARG A 80 4.37 -10.95 -4.30
C ARG A 80 3.13 -10.11 -4.03
N MET A 81 3.29 -9.13 -3.19
CA MET A 81 2.32 -8.07 -2.93
C MET A 81 2.93 -6.73 -3.28
N GLN A 82 2.11 -5.79 -3.72
CA GLN A 82 2.54 -4.41 -3.86
C GLN A 82 2.58 -3.75 -2.49
N LEU A 83 3.73 -3.17 -2.16
CA LEU A 83 3.89 -2.18 -1.10
C LEU A 83 3.83 -0.81 -1.74
N ARG A 84 2.90 0.03 -1.29
CA ARG A 84 2.80 1.43 -1.68
C ARG A 84 3.03 2.32 -0.46
N VAL A 85 4.02 3.22 -0.57
CA VAL A 85 4.25 4.28 0.41
C VAL A 85 3.94 5.62 -0.24
N SER A 86 3.14 6.47 0.41
CA SER A 86 2.79 7.79 -0.12
C SER A 86 2.96 8.87 0.93
N THR A 87 3.58 9.97 0.49
CA THR A 87 3.76 11.21 1.26
C THR A 87 2.79 12.31 0.84
N ILE A 88 1.89 12.03 -0.13
CA ILE A 88 0.95 13.02 -0.68
C ILE A 88 0.16 13.72 0.43
N SER A 89 0.10 15.03 0.38
CA SER A 89 -0.69 15.81 1.33
C SER A 89 -2.19 15.61 1.10
N SER A 90 -3.02 15.89 2.12
CA SER A 90 -4.48 15.78 2.00
C SER A 90 -5.02 16.64 0.85
N LEU A 91 -4.50 17.85 0.65
CA LEU A 91 -4.87 18.71 -0.46
C LEU A 91 -4.42 18.13 -1.80
N GLY A 92 -3.19 17.61 -1.87
CA GLY A 92 -2.67 16.91 -3.05
C GLY A 92 -3.50 15.68 -3.41
N PHE A 93 -3.93 14.91 -2.40
CA PHE A 93 -4.81 13.76 -2.58
C PHE A 93 -6.16 14.19 -3.20
N VAL A 94 -6.83 15.19 -2.63
CA VAL A 94 -8.12 15.68 -3.15
C VAL A 94 -7.98 16.19 -4.58
N ARG A 95 -6.94 17.00 -4.86
CA ARG A 95 -6.69 17.56 -6.20
C ARG A 95 -6.48 16.48 -7.26
N ASN A 96 -5.78 15.41 -6.91
CA ASN A 96 -5.42 14.32 -7.84
C ASN A 96 -6.34 13.09 -7.70
N PHE A 97 -7.42 13.21 -6.92
CA PHE A 97 -8.30 12.08 -6.59
C PHE A 97 -8.77 11.27 -7.81
N PRO A 98 -9.20 11.86 -8.95
CA PRO A 98 -9.62 11.07 -10.11
C PRO A 98 -8.51 10.20 -10.69
N ALA A 99 -7.27 10.68 -10.74
CA ALA A 99 -6.12 9.90 -11.21
C ALA A 99 -5.71 8.84 -10.18
N ILE A 100 -5.75 9.17 -8.88
CA ILE A 100 -5.47 8.24 -7.78
C ILE A 100 -6.50 7.10 -7.78
N TRP A 101 -7.80 7.43 -7.99
CA TRP A 101 -8.87 6.44 -8.05
C TRP A 101 -8.67 5.42 -9.18
N ARG A 102 -8.25 5.89 -10.36
CA ARG A 102 -7.97 5.02 -11.51
C ARG A 102 -6.63 4.29 -11.45
N GLY A 103 -5.80 4.56 -10.41
CA GLY A 103 -4.45 4.01 -10.30
C GLY A 103 -3.46 4.60 -11.31
N GLU A 104 -3.74 5.79 -11.82
CA GLU A 104 -2.93 6.49 -12.84
C GLU A 104 -2.04 7.59 -12.23
N TYR A 105 -2.16 7.85 -10.94
CA TYR A 105 -1.35 8.84 -10.26
C TYR A 105 0.01 8.28 -9.91
N HIS A 106 1.03 8.81 -10.57
CA HIS A 106 2.44 8.45 -10.37
C HIS A 106 3.25 9.72 -10.20
N ASP A 107 3.81 9.89 -9.01
CA ASP A 107 4.77 10.95 -8.71
C ASP A 107 5.97 10.31 -8.00
N PRO A 108 7.15 10.24 -8.64
CA PRO A 108 8.30 9.52 -8.12
C PRO A 108 8.86 10.08 -6.81
N ASN A 109 8.44 11.29 -6.43
CA ASN A 109 8.83 11.95 -5.18
C ASN A 109 7.78 11.80 -4.07
N LEU A 110 6.55 11.42 -4.42
CA LEU A 110 5.42 11.35 -3.47
C LEU A 110 4.81 9.96 -3.34
N VAL A 111 5.04 9.07 -4.31
CA VAL A 111 4.52 7.71 -4.32
C VAL A 111 5.63 6.73 -4.66
N PHE A 112 5.83 5.75 -3.80
CA PHE A 112 6.89 4.75 -3.92
C PHE A 112 6.25 3.37 -3.93
N ASP A 113 6.38 2.67 -5.04
CA ASP A 113 5.82 1.34 -5.25
C ASP A 113 6.91 0.28 -5.29
N TYR A 114 6.67 -0.83 -4.61
CA TYR A 114 7.58 -1.97 -4.55
C TYR A 114 6.81 -3.28 -4.66
N LEU A 115 7.44 -4.32 -5.21
CA LEU A 115 6.98 -5.70 -5.13
C LEU A 115 7.79 -6.44 -4.07
N VAL A 116 7.09 -6.97 -3.06
CA VAL A 116 7.69 -7.59 -1.88
C VAL A 116 7.01 -8.93 -1.56
N GLU A 117 7.75 -9.88 -0.96
CA GLU A 117 7.19 -11.13 -0.44
C GLU A 117 6.80 -11.00 1.03
N ALA A 118 7.69 -10.43 1.84
CA ALA A 118 7.50 -10.21 3.27
C ALA A 118 8.20 -8.93 3.71
N VAL A 119 7.58 -8.20 4.63
CA VAL A 119 8.12 -6.95 5.17
C VAL A 119 7.82 -6.78 6.64
N THR A 120 8.69 -6.03 7.32
CA THR A 120 8.41 -5.37 8.59
C THR A 120 8.29 -3.88 8.35
N ILE A 121 7.18 -3.30 8.79
CA ILE A 121 6.88 -1.86 8.75
C ILE A 121 6.92 -1.33 10.17
N GLU A 122 7.67 -0.28 10.40
CA GLU A 122 7.76 0.44 11.67
C GLU A 122 7.30 1.88 11.47
N MET A 123 6.47 2.38 12.39
CA MET A 123 5.88 3.71 12.34
C MET A 123 6.16 4.46 13.65
N ASP A 124 6.63 5.69 13.53
CA ASP A 124 6.87 6.58 14.66
C ASP A 124 6.26 7.98 14.37
N PRO A 125 5.27 8.42 15.16
CA PRO A 125 4.55 7.69 16.20
C PRO A 125 3.68 6.53 15.66
N PRO A 126 3.15 5.64 16.53
CA PRO A 126 2.18 4.61 16.15
C PRO A 126 1.02 5.22 15.36
N THR A 127 0.57 4.51 14.34
CA THR A 127 -0.49 4.98 13.43
C THR A 127 -1.67 4.03 13.39
N GLU A 128 -2.82 4.55 12.99
CA GLU A 128 -4.02 3.77 12.73
C GLU A 128 -3.72 2.66 11.72
N PHE A 129 -4.10 1.45 12.06
CA PHE A 129 -3.93 0.26 11.23
C PHE A 129 -5.29 -0.37 10.90
N GLN A 130 -5.44 -0.83 9.66
CA GLN A 130 -6.64 -1.50 9.18
C GLN A 130 -6.31 -2.70 8.30
N ILE A 131 -7.20 -3.67 8.27
CA ILE A 131 -7.15 -4.84 7.36
C ILE A 131 -8.48 -4.92 6.63
N GLY A 132 -8.46 -4.83 5.29
CA GLY A 132 -9.67 -4.88 4.47
C GLY A 132 -10.71 -3.80 4.79
N GLY A 133 -10.26 -2.64 5.30
CA GLY A 133 -11.15 -1.57 5.76
C GLY A 133 -11.53 -1.63 7.25
N ASP A 134 -11.30 -2.77 7.92
CA ASP A 134 -11.61 -2.93 9.34
C ASP A 134 -10.51 -2.32 10.22
N PRO A 135 -10.81 -1.35 11.09
CA PRO A 135 -9.83 -0.76 11.98
C PRO A 135 -9.32 -1.78 13.02
N ARG A 136 -8.01 -1.80 13.24
CA ARG A 136 -7.32 -2.68 14.19
C ARG A 136 -6.55 -1.91 15.26
N GLY A 137 -6.86 -0.62 15.42
CA GLY A 137 -6.22 0.30 16.35
C GLY A 137 -4.83 0.73 15.90
N GLU A 138 -4.13 1.49 16.74
CA GLU A 138 -2.79 2.00 16.43
C GLU A 138 -1.73 0.91 16.53
N ARG A 139 -0.76 0.94 15.62
CA ARG A 139 0.40 0.04 15.61
C ARG A 139 1.68 0.82 15.35
N ALA A 140 2.72 0.53 16.14
CA ALA A 140 4.08 0.99 15.89
C ALA A 140 4.81 0.04 14.94
N ARG A 141 4.40 -1.24 14.88
CA ARG A 141 5.05 -2.27 14.08
C ARG A 141 4.04 -3.24 13.51
N VAL A 142 4.19 -3.53 12.23
CA VAL A 142 3.40 -4.53 11.50
C VAL A 142 4.33 -5.43 10.70
N ARG A 143 4.08 -6.75 10.72
CA ARG A 143 4.73 -7.71 9.83
C ARG A 143 3.70 -8.27 8.87
N ALA A 144 4.05 -8.31 7.60
CA ALA A 144 3.20 -8.87 6.57
C ALA A 144 4.00 -9.80 5.66
N ARG A 145 3.34 -10.86 5.21
CA ARG A 145 3.90 -11.84 4.26
C ARG A 145 2.79 -12.33 3.35
N VAL A 146 3.12 -12.59 2.09
CA VAL A 146 2.24 -13.28 1.17
C VAL A 146 2.05 -14.73 1.64
N SER A 147 0.79 -15.19 1.73
CA SER A 147 0.50 -16.58 2.07
C SER A 147 1.04 -17.52 0.98
N ARG A 148 1.59 -18.65 1.40
CA ARG A 148 1.97 -19.73 0.48
C ARG A 148 0.76 -20.52 -0.01
N GLU A 149 -0.34 -20.47 0.74
CA GLU A 149 -1.60 -21.13 0.39
C GLU A 149 -2.48 -20.13 -0.37
N PRO A 150 -2.80 -20.38 -1.65
CA PRO A 150 -3.68 -19.50 -2.40
C PRO A 150 -5.12 -19.65 -1.89
N ILE A 151 -5.81 -18.53 -1.77
CA ILE A 151 -7.26 -18.53 -1.54
C ILE A 151 -7.94 -18.68 -2.91
N ARG A 152 -8.80 -19.68 -3.05
CA ARG A 152 -9.67 -19.84 -4.23
C ARG A 152 -10.90 -18.97 -4.04
N LEU A 153 -11.09 -18.01 -4.93
CA LEU A 153 -12.30 -17.21 -4.98
C LEU A 153 -13.25 -17.83 -6.01
N VAL A 154 -14.54 -17.87 -5.68
CA VAL A 154 -15.58 -18.27 -6.63
C VAL A 154 -15.86 -17.06 -7.52
N ASP A 155 -15.66 -17.22 -8.82
CA ASP A 155 -16.09 -16.23 -9.79
C ASP A 155 -17.51 -16.58 -10.26
N PHE A 156 -18.50 -15.84 -9.77
CA PHE A 156 -19.91 -16.02 -10.11
C PHE A 156 -20.24 -15.59 -11.56
N TYR A 157 -19.32 -14.90 -12.23
CA TYR A 157 -19.49 -14.40 -13.60
C TYR A 157 -18.65 -15.15 -14.62
N ALA A 158 -17.84 -16.11 -14.18
CA ALA A 158 -17.09 -16.93 -15.11
C ALA A 158 -18.07 -17.75 -15.96
N PRO A 159 -17.92 -17.79 -17.32
CA PRO A 159 -18.70 -18.68 -18.13
C PRO A 159 -18.43 -20.13 -17.68
N PRO A 160 -19.45 -21.03 -17.74
CA PRO A 160 -19.26 -22.43 -17.40
C PRO A 160 -18.12 -23.00 -18.26
N SER A 161 -17.14 -23.62 -17.60
CA SER A 161 -16.04 -24.30 -18.29
C SER A 161 -16.64 -25.35 -19.22
N ALA A 162 -16.39 -25.23 -20.53
CA ALA A 162 -16.76 -26.25 -21.48
C ALA A 162 -16.08 -27.55 -21.06
N SER A 163 -16.88 -28.54 -20.68
CA SER A 163 -16.46 -29.93 -20.38
C SER A 163 -16.14 -30.71 -21.61
#